data_8cffbff8201b03bc5e8e8897ed58bde6
#
_entry.id   8cffbff8201b03bc5e8e8897ed58bde6
#
_cell.length_a   1.000
_cell.length_b   1.000
_cell.length_c   1.000
_cell.angle_alpha   90.00
_cell.angle_beta   90.00
_cell.angle_gamma   90.00
#
_symmetry.space_group_name_H-M   'P 1'
#
loop_
_entity.id
_entity.type
_entity.pdbx_description
1 polymer ?
#
loop_
_entity_poly.entity_id
_entity_poly.type
_entity_poly.pdbx_seq_one_letter_code
_entity_poly.pdbx_strand_id
1 'polypeptide(L)'
;LPDSVTLVAVSKTHPAEAIQVAYDAGHRVFGENKVQELVAKAETLPADIEWHLIGHLQTNKVKFIAPFVHMIHAIDSVRLLEEVNKRAAQNNRTIDVLLQVHIAEEESKFGFDDAELHELVRGTILAPLTSVRVRGLMGMATFTDDNAAITREFNHLKLLFDAVKALNHPELSHFDVLSMGMSGDYATAIACGSTMIRVGSRIFGSRATV
;
A
#
# COMPACT_ATOMS: atom_id res chain seq x y z
N LEU A 1 -11.32 10.90 11.38
CA LEU A 1 -10.13 11.13 10.53
C LEU A 1 -10.32 12.44 9.76
N PRO A 2 -9.24 13.16 9.43
CA PRO A 2 -9.32 14.26 8.48
C PRO A 2 -9.82 13.76 7.12
N ASP A 3 -10.64 14.55 6.40
CA ASP A 3 -11.18 14.19 5.08
C ASP A 3 -10.08 13.92 4.02
N SER A 4 -8.88 14.44 4.28
CA SER A 4 -7.70 14.23 3.42
C SER A 4 -6.99 12.90 3.64
N VAL A 5 -7.43 12.07 4.60
CA VAL A 5 -6.78 10.79 4.94
C VAL A 5 -7.68 9.63 4.60
N THR A 6 -7.24 8.80 3.67
CA THR A 6 -7.94 7.55 3.32
C THR A 6 -7.68 6.48 4.37
N LEU A 7 -8.76 5.84 4.82
CA LEU A 7 -8.70 4.67 5.70
C LEU A 7 -8.76 3.38 4.87
N VAL A 8 -7.71 2.58 4.94
CA VAL A 8 -7.74 1.19 4.49
C VAL A 8 -8.12 0.30 5.68
N ALA A 9 -9.31 -0.28 5.65
CA ALA A 9 -9.75 -1.23 6.67
C ALA A 9 -9.06 -2.59 6.45
N VAL A 10 -8.12 -2.94 7.33
CA VAL A 10 -7.30 -4.15 7.19
C VAL A 10 -8.06 -5.35 7.73
N SER A 11 -8.61 -6.14 6.82
CA SER A 11 -9.51 -7.26 7.09
C SER A 11 -8.83 -8.64 7.09
N LYS A 12 -7.49 -8.67 7.02
CA LYS A 12 -6.74 -9.92 7.06
C LYS A 12 -7.11 -10.77 8.29
N THR A 13 -7.27 -12.08 8.08
CA THR A 13 -7.66 -13.07 9.10
C THR A 13 -9.10 -12.95 9.65
N HIS A 14 -9.86 -11.96 9.20
CA HIS A 14 -11.28 -11.82 9.54
C HIS A 14 -12.16 -12.44 8.43
N PRO A 15 -13.32 -13.02 8.78
CA PRO A 15 -14.21 -13.62 7.80
C PRO A 15 -14.91 -12.58 6.92
N ALA A 16 -15.48 -13.03 5.80
CA ALA A 16 -16.19 -12.16 4.85
C ALA A 16 -17.37 -11.41 5.48
N GLU A 17 -18.03 -12.03 6.44
CA GLU A 17 -19.17 -11.44 7.18
C GLU A 17 -18.77 -10.18 7.94
N ALA A 18 -17.57 -10.13 8.52
CA ALA A 18 -17.07 -8.96 9.20
C ALA A 18 -16.81 -7.79 8.21
N ILE A 19 -16.35 -8.11 7.01
CA ILE A 19 -16.17 -7.13 5.94
C ILE A 19 -17.54 -6.62 5.46
N GLN A 20 -18.53 -7.51 5.30
CA GLN A 20 -19.88 -7.13 4.90
C GLN A 20 -20.51 -6.13 5.87
N VAL A 21 -20.31 -6.29 7.18
CA VAL A 21 -20.79 -5.32 8.19
C VAL A 21 -20.18 -3.93 7.97
N ALA A 22 -18.87 -3.86 7.72
CA ALA A 22 -18.21 -2.58 7.45
C ALA A 22 -18.65 -1.98 6.10
N TYR A 23 -18.85 -2.83 5.10
CA TYR A 23 -19.37 -2.44 3.79
C TYR A 23 -20.80 -1.86 3.90
N ASP A 24 -21.68 -2.50 4.64
CA ASP A 24 -23.07 -2.04 4.86
C ASP A 24 -23.10 -0.71 5.63
N ALA A 25 -22.08 -0.45 6.46
CA ALA A 25 -21.86 0.85 7.10
C ALA A 25 -21.30 1.94 6.16
N GLY A 26 -21.09 1.62 4.87
CA GLY A 26 -20.66 2.56 3.84
C GLY A 26 -19.17 2.53 3.50
N HIS A 27 -18.36 1.68 4.16
CA HIS A 27 -16.93 1.59 3.85
C HIS A 27 -16.66 0.78 2.56
N ARG A 28 -15.65 1.19 1.77
CA ARG A 28 -15.37 0.56 0.47
C ARG A 28 -13.92 0.11 0.31
N VAL A 29 -12.99 0.64 1.06
CA VAL A 29 -11.53 0.43 0.91
C VAL A 29 -11.04 -0.60 1.91
N PHE A 30 -10.76 -1.82 1.46
CA PHE A 30 -10.31 -2.90 2.32
C PHE A 30 -8.91 -3.40 1.95
N GLY A 31 -8.13 -3.80 2.95
CA GLY A 31 -6.75 -4.25 2.78
C GLY A 31 -6.52 -5.70 3.22
N GLU A 32 -5.86 -6.46 2.35
CA GLU A 32 -5.45 -7.83 2.60
C GLU A 32 -3.94 -8.01 2.47
N ASN A 33 -3.38 -8.96 3.23
CA ASN A 33 -1.95 -9.27 3.18
C ASN A 33 -1.62 -10.41 2.22
N LYS A 34 -2.51 -11.39 2.07
CA LYS A 34 -2.27 -12.63 1.33
C LYS A 34 -3.15 -12.69 0.10
N VAL A 35 -2.55 -13.00 -1.05
CA VAL A 35 -3.25 -13.12 -2.33
C VAL A 35 -4.41 -14.12 -2.27
N GLN A 36 -4.20 -15.29 -1.66
CA GLN A 36 -5.24 -16.32 -1.57
C GLN A 36 -6.47 -15.83 -0.80
N GLU A 37 -6.24 -15.13 0.32
CA GLU A 37 -7.31 -14.57 1.13
C GLU A 37 -8.05 -13.45 0.39
N LEU A 38 -7.30 -12.58 -0.30
CA LEU A 38 -7.86 -11.51 -1.12
C LEU A 38 -8.76 -12.05 -2.23
N VAL A 39 -8.31 -13.06 -2.98
CA VAL A 39 -9.08 -13.68 -4.07
C VAL A 39 -10.36 -14.28 -3.53
N ALA A 40 -10.28 -15.12 -2.49
CA ALA A 40 -11.46 -15.79 -1.92
C ALA A 40 -12.52 -14.79 -1.42
N LYS A 41 -12.11 -13.66 -0.85
CA LYS A 41 -13.02 -12.62 -0.39
C LYS A 41 -13.62 -11.82 -1.54
N ALA A 42 -12.82 -11.49 -2.55
CA ALA A 42 -13.29 -10.76 -3.73
C ALA A 42 -14.35 -11.54 -4.54
N GLU A 43 -14.27 -12.87 -4.53
CA GLU A 43 -15.26 -13.73 -5.21
C GLU A 43 -16.63 -13.76 -4.52
N THR A 44 -16.70 -13.45 -3.22
CA THR A 44 -17.91 -13.59 -2.40
C THR A 44 -18.51 -12.28 -1.93
N LEU A 45 -17.77 -11.19 -1.98
CA LEU A 45 -18.17 -9.87 -1.51
C LEU A 45 -18.53 -8.93 -2.66
N PRO A 46 -19.20 -7.78 -2.40
CA PRO A 46 -19.62 -6.84 -3.43
C PRO A 46 -18.49 -6.39 -4.35
N ALA A 47 -18.79 -6.28 -5.64
CA ALA A 47 -17.80 -5.98 -6.69
C ALA A 47 -17.29 -4.52 -6.68
N ASP A 48 -17.95 -3.62 -5.96
CA ASP A 48 -17.55 -2.22 -5.79
C ASP A 48 -16.61 -1.99 -4.59
N ILE A 49 -16.14 -3.07 -3.95
CA ILE A 49 -15.07 -2.99 -2.97
C ILE A 49 -13.75 -2.64 -3.67
N GLU A 50 -13.09 -1.62 -3.16
CA GLU A 50 -11.74 -1.24 -3.56
C GLU A 50 -10.72 -2.07 -2.78
N TRP A 51 -10.25 -3.16 -3.39
CA TRP A 51 -9.30 -4.07 -2.76
C TRP A 51 -7.88 -3.54 -2.84
N HIS A 52 -7.22 -3.41 -1.69
CA HIS A 52 -5.80 -3.09 -1.58
C HIS A 52 -4.99 -4.30 -1.13
N LEU A 53 -3.95 -4.67 -1.88
CA LEU A 53 -2.95 -5.62 -1.39
C LEU A 53 -1.86 -4.83 -0.65
N ILE A 54 -1.74 -5.08 0.65
CA ILE A 54 -0.84 -4.33 1.55
C ILE A 54 0.31 -5.16 2.11
N GLY A 55 0.32 -6.47 1.86
CA GLY A 55 1.39 -7.39 2.25
C GLY A 55 2.35 -7.70 1.10
N HIS A 56 3.48 -8.34 1.43
CA HIS A 56 4.47 -8.75 0.44
C HIS A 56 3.86 -9.57 -0.70
N LEU A 57 4.18 -9.21 -1.93
CA LEU A 57 3.64 -9.81 -3.14
C LEU A 57 4.74 -10.54 -3.92
N GLN A 58 4.60 -11.84 -4.08
CA GLN A 58 5.45 -12.61 -4.98
C GLN A 58 5.03 -12.41 -6.43
N THR A 59 6.00 -12.31 -7.36
CA THR A 59 5.74 -12.07 -8.78
C THR A 59 4.78 -13.09 -9.41
N ASN A 60 4.91 -14.38 -9.06
CA ASN A 60 4.05 -15.45 -9.58
C ASN A 60 2.59 -15.37 -9.09
N LYS A 61 2.30 -14.55 -8.08
CA LYS A 61 0.95 -14.34 -7.54
C LYS A 61 0.22 -13.14 -8.15
N VAL A 62 0.91 -12.23 -8.81
CA VAL A 62 0.33 -11.01 -9.42
C VAL A 62 -0.85 -11.35 -10.34
N LYS A 63 -0.72 -12.39 -11.17
CA LYS A 63 -1.76 -12.83 -12.13
C LYS A 63 -3.13 -13.11 -11.51
N PHE A 64 -3.19 -13.47 -10.22
CA PHE A 64 -4.45 -13.79 -9.54
C PHE A 64 -5.23 -12.57 -9.08
N ILE A 65 -4.55 -11.45 -8.83
CA ILE A 65 -5.19 -10.22 -8.34
C ILE A 65 -5.29 -9.13 -9.41
N ALA A 66 -4.47 -9.18 -10.46
CA ALA A 66 -4.47 -8.20 -11.54
C ALA A 66 -5.86 -7.96 -12.18
N PRO A 67 -6.78 -8.96 -12.28
CA PRO A 67 -8.11 -8.74 -12.83
C PRO A 67 -8.97 -7.75 -12.04
N PHE A 68 -8.76 -7.57 -10.72
CA PHE A 68 -9.69 -6.83 -9.87
C PHE A 68 -9.05 -5.91 -8.82
N VAL A 69 -7.78 -6.13 -8.44
CA VAL A 69 -7.14 -5.31 -7.39
C VAL A 69 -7.19 -3.83 -7.75
N HIS A 70 -7.50 -2.97 -6.76
CA HIS A 70 -7.54 -1.53 -6.93
C HIS A 70 -6.17 -0.91 -6.76
N MET A 71 -5.45 -1.26 -5.68
CA MET A 71 -4.11 -0.73 -5.40
C MET A 71 -3.19 -1.80 -4.78
N ILE A 72 -1.91 -1.77 -5.16
CA ILE A 72 -0.87 -2.59 -4.56
C ILE A 72 0.12 -1.69 -3.83
N HIS A 73 0.23 -1.82 -2.51
CA HIS A 73 1.13 -1.00 -1.68
C HIS A 73 2.56 -1.53 -1.61
N ALA A 74 2.77 -2.81 -1.92
CA ALA A 74 3.99 -3.53 -1.60
C ALA A 74 4.90 -3.74 -2.83
N ILE A 75 5.07 -2.72 -3.66
CA ILE A 75 6.03 -2.78 -4.76
C ILE A 75 7.43 -2.52 -4.19
N ASP A 76 8.19 -3.58 -4.03
CA ASP A 76 9.50 -3.60 -3.38
C ASP A 76 10.69 -3.82 -4.34
N SER A 77 10.41 -3.93 -5.63
CA SER A 77 11.44 -4.13 -6.66
C SER A 77 10.93 -3.75 -8.05
N VAL A 78 11.87 -3.38 -8.94
CA VAL A 78 11.59 -3.13 -10.36
C VAL A 78 10.97 -4.35 -11.02
N ARG A 79 11.50 -5.53 -10.74
CA ARG A 79 10.96 -6.80 -11.28
C ARG A 79 9.48 -7.01 -10.96
N LEU A 80 9.07 -6.70 -9.72
CA LEU A 80 7.67 -6.80 -9.33
C LEU A 80 6.82 -5.75 -10.05
N LEU A 81 7.31 -4.52 -10.16
CA LEU A 81 6.63 -3.42 -10.87
C LEU A 81 6.37 -3.79 -12.34
N GLU A 82 7.38 -4.33 -13.03
CA GLU A 82 7.27 -4.79 -14.42
C GLU A 82 6.26 -5.94 -14.57
N GLU A 83 6.24 -6.91 -13.64
CA GLU A 83 5.26 -8.00 -13.67
C GLU A 83 3.83 -7.49 -13.44
N VAL A 84 3.63 -6.52 -12.52
CA VAL A 84 2.33 -5.88 -12.32
C VAL A 84 1.88 -5.16 -13.59
N ASN A 85 2.76 -4.38 -14.22
CA ASN A 85 2.47 -3.72 -15.49
C ASN A 85 2.05 -4.70 -16.58
N LYS A 86 2.82 -5.79 -16.74
CA LYS A 86 2.51 -6.86 -17.71
C LYS A 86 1.14 -7.48 -17.47
N ARG A 87 0.81 -7.83 -16.21
CA ARG A 87 -0.47 -8.46 -15.87
C ARG A 87 -1.63 -7.48 -15.96
N ALA A 88 -1.43 -6.23 -15.61
CA ALA A 88 -2.42 -5.18 -15.80
C ALA A 88 -2.76 -5.00 -17.28
N ALA A 89 -1.76 -4.91 -18.16
CA ALA A 89 -1.93 -4.83 -19.61
C ALA A 89 -2.72 -6.03 -20.17
N GLN A 90 -2.40 -7.26 -19.74
CA GLN A 90 -3.12 -8.47 -20.15
C GLN A 90 -4.61 -8.47 -19.76
N ASN A 91 -4.97 -7.71 -18.74
CA ASN A 91 -6.35 -7.54 -18.26
C ASN A 91 -7.01 -6.24 -18.76
N ASN A 92 -6.36 -5.50 -19.68
CA ASN A 92 -6.81 -4.19 -20.16
C ASN A 92 -7.09 -3.20 -19.02
N ARG A 93 -6.25 -3.20 -17.99
CA ARG A 93 -6.38 -2.34 -16.81
C ARG A 93 -5.14 -1.48 -16.60
N THR A 94 -5.32 -0.39 -15.88
CA THR A 94 -4.25 0.34 -15.19
C THR A 94 -4.40 0.11 -13.69
N ILE A 95 -3.35 -0.38 -13.04
CA ILE A 95 -3.36 -0.67 -11.59
C ILE A 95 -2.57 0.41 -10.86
N ASP A 96 -3.17 0.98 -9.81
CA ASP A 96 -2.51 1.91 -8.91
C ASP A 96 -1.51 1.17 -8.02
N VAL A 97 -0.30 1.72 -7.89
CA VAL A 97 0.76 1.10 -7.09
C VAL A 97 1.46 2.13 -6.21
N LEU A 98 1.95 1.67 -5.05
CA LEU A 98 2.86 2.43 -4.20
C LEU A 98 4.22 1.73 -4.17
N LEU A 99 5.29 2.51 -4.21
CA LEU A 99 6.63 1.99 -4.02
C LEU A 99 6.86 1.83 -2.51
N GLN A 100 7.16 0.61 -2.08
CA GLN A 100 7.47 0.34 -0.69
C GLN A 100 8.92 0.70 -0.41
N VAL A 101 9.11 1.59 0.57
CA VAL A 101 10.43 2.05 1.04
C VAL A 101 10.74 1.43 2.39
N HIS A 102 11.94 0.93 2.55
CA HIS A 102 12.44 0.42 3.81
C HIS A 102 12.91 1.59 4.70
N ILE A 103 12.11 1.95 5.71
CA ILE A 103 12.40 3.07 6.62
C ILE A 103 12.72 2.64 8.05
N ALA A 104 12.46 1.40 8.40
CA ALA A 104 12.62 0.90 9.75
C ALA A 104 14.05 0.39 10.02
N GLU A 105 14.51 0.45 11.27
CA GLU A 105 15.86 0.03 11.67
C GLU A 105 16.08 -1.50 11.67
N GLU A 106 15.04 -2.31 11.58
CA GLU A 106 15.14 -3.77 11.58
C GLU A 106 15.69 -4.31 10.23
N GLU A 107 16.59 -5.31 10.25
CA GLU A 107 17.33 -5.81 9.07
C GLU A 107 16.50 -6.68 8.09
N SER A 108 15.39 -7.26 8.51
CA SER A 108 14.63 -8.24 7.70
C SER A 108 13.52 -7.57 6.89
N LYS A 109 13.85 -6.86 5.79
CA LYS A 109 12.80 -6.08 5.19
C LYS A 109 12.78 -6.00 3.68
N PHE A 110 11.56 -5.93 3.20
CA PHE A 110 11.20 -5.63 1.83
C PHE A 110 11.12 -4.10 1.65
N GLY A 111 11.45 -3.64 0.48
CA GLY A 111 11.35 -2.24 0.10
C GLY A 111 12.63 -1.73 -0.54
N PHE A 112 12.48 -0.67 -1.32
CA PHE A 112 13.60 0.08 -1.86
C PHE A 112 14.34 0.81 -0.74
N ASP A 113 15.66 0.87 -0.83
CA ASP A 113 16.40 1.87 -0.09
C ASP A 113 16.33 3.24 -0.80
N ASP A 114 16.90 4.28 -0.16
CA ASP A 114 16.85 5.64 -0.69
C ASP A 114 17.55 5.76 -2.05
N ALA A 115 18.68 5.05 -2.25
CA ALA A 115 19.43 5.11 -3.50
C ALA A 115 18.69 4.41 -4.63
N GLU A 116 18.13 3.23 -4.38
CA GLU A 116 17.31 2.46 -5.31
C GLU A 116 16.05 3.24 -5.72
N LEU A 117 15.37 3.88 -4.74
CA LEU A 117 14.23 4.74 -5.02
C LEU A 117 14.60 5.91 -5.93
N HIS A 118 15.70 6.60 -5.62
CA HIS A 118 16.18 7.72 -6.43
C HIS A 118 16.57 7.30 -7.85
N GLU A 119 17.21 6.15 -8.01
CA GLU A 119 17.56 5.60 -9.32
C GLU A 119 16.32 5.29 -10.13
N LEU A 120 15.32 4.63 -9.53
CA LEU A 120 14.06 4.29 -10.17
C LEU A 120 13.30 5.53 -10.67
N VAL A 121 13.13 6.55 -9.82
CA VAL A 121 12.29 7.71 -10.15
C VAL A 121 12.98 8.75 -11.04
N ARG A 122 14.31 8.71 -11.15
CA ARG A 122 15.10 9.59 -12.04
C ARG A 122 15.47 8.93 -13.35
N GLY A 123 15.38 7.61 -13.40
CA GLY A 123 15.72 6.81 -14.58
C GLY A 123 14.60 6.77 -15.61
N THR A 124 14.80 5.93 -16.60
CA THR A 124 13.84 5.72 -17.71
C THR A 124 12.95 4.49 -17.51
N ILE A 125 13.06 3.82 -16.36
CA ILE A 125 12.37 2.55 -16.07
C ILE A 125 10.84 2.73 -16.07
N LEU A 126 10.34 3.87 -15.61
CA LEU A 126 8.90 4.12 -15.51
C LEU A 126 8.23 4.38 -16.86
N ALA A 127 8.94 4.99 -17.82
CA ALA A 127 8.37 5.43 -19.09
C ALA A 127 7.65 4.33 -19.91
N PRO A 128 8.14 3.08 -20.01
CA PRO A 128 7.46 2.01 -20.73
C PRO A 128 6.31 1.35 -19.95
N LEU A 129 6.12 1.69 -18.67
CA LEU A 129 5.14 1.03 -17.78
C LEU A 129 3.77 1.72 -17.85
N THR A 130 3.07 1.56 -18.97
CA THR A 130 1.82 2.29 -19.28
C THR A 130 0.56 1.72 -18.61
N SER A 131 0.66 0.53 -18.01
CA SER A 131 -0.48 -0.16 -17.37
C SER A 131 -0.37 -0.17 -15.83
N VAL A 132 0.57 0.57 -15.27
CA VAL A 132 0.63 0.89 -13.85
C VAL A 132 0.64 2.41 -13.67
N ARG A 133 0.14 2.86 -12.53
CA ARG A 133 0.19 4.25 -12.13
C ARG A 133 0.81 4.35 -10.74
N VAL A 134 2.03 4.89 -10.67
CA VAL A 134 2.72 5.09 -9.41
C VAL A 134 2.08 6.26 -8.67
N ARG A 135 1.34 5.95 -7.60
CA ARG A 135 0.57 6.91 -6.83
C ARG A 135 1.33 7.50 -5.65
N GLY A 136 2.44 6.91 -5.25
CA GLY A 136 3.20 7.40 -4.12
C GLY A 136 4.10 6.35 -3.45
N LEU A 137 4.33 6.56 -2.15
CA LEU A 137 5.15 5.71 -1.33
C LEU A 137 4.37 4.99 -0.24
N MET A 138 4.87 3.83 0.17
CA MET A 138 4.42 3.13 1.37
C MET A 138 5.62 2.80 2.25
N GLY A 139 5.43 2.91 3.56
CA GLY A 139 6.42 2.46 4.55
C GLY A 139 5.76 1.99 5.84
N MET A 140 6.54 1.24 6.61
CA MET A 140 6.17 0.79 7.95
C MET A 140 7.30 1.16 8.90
N ALA A 141 6.95 1.79 10.01
CA ALA A 141 7.90 2.07 11.08
C ALA A 141 8.26 0.80 11.86
N THR A 142 9.39 0.85 12.55
CA THR A 142 9.82 -0.18 13.50
C THR A 142 8.71 -0.44 14.53
N PHE A 143 8.48 -1.71 14.84
CA PHE A 143 7.53 -2.08 15.89
C PHE A 143 8.15 -1.83 17.28
N THR A 144 7.86 -0.68 17.84
CA THR A 144 8.41 -0.19 19.12
C THR A 144 7.44 0.76 19.81
N ASP A 145 7.62 0.94 21.11
CA ASP A 145 6.91 1.95 21.90
C ASP A 145 7.65 3.31 21.90
N ASP A 146 8.83 3.40 21.27
CA ASP A 146 9.58 4.66 21.12
C ASP A 146 8.93 5.55 20.04
N ASN A 147 8.05 6.43 20.47
CA ASN A 147 7.39 7.40 19.58
C ASN A 147 8.37 8.34 18.87
N ALA A 148 9.54 8.60 19.43
CA ALA A 148 10.54 9.45 18.78
C ALA A 148 11.18 8.72 17.59
N ALA A 149 11.48 7.43 17.73
CA ALA A 149 11.94 6.59 16.63
C ALA A 149 10.90 6.50 15.51
N ILE A 150 9.64 6.17 15.84
CA ILE A 150 8.52 6.12 14.90
C ILE A 150 8.39 7.46 14.14
N THR A 151 8.44 8.58 14.85
CA THR A 151 8.33 9.91 14.25
C THR A 151 9.49 10.20 13.29
N ARG A 152 10.73 9.83 13.65
CA ARG A 152 11.89 10.01 12.75
C ARG A 152 11.72 9.21 11.46
N GLU A 153 11.29 7.95 11.55
CA GLU A 153 11.11 7.07 10.39
C GLU A 153 9.98 7.58 9.48
N PHE A 154 8.84 8.01 10.02
CA PHE A 154 7.76 8.59 9.22
C PHE A 154 8.16 9.92 8.58
N ASN A 155 8.89 10.78 9.31
CA ASN A 155 9.40 12.03 8.73
C ASN A 155 10.41 11.75 7.60
N HIS A 156 11.23 10.71 7.74
CA HIS A 156 12.15 10.29 6.66
C HIS A 156 11.36 9.91 5.40
N LEU A 157 10.32 9.06 5.52
CA LEU A 157 9.47 8.70 4.38
C LEU A 157 8.77 9.91 3.76
N LYS A 158 8.32 10.85 4.61
CA LYS A 158 7.71 12.10 4.13
C LYS A 158 8.69 12.97 3.33
N LEU A 159 9.93 13.09 3.80
CA LEU A 159 10.98 13.81 3.07
C LEU A 159 11.27 13.17 1.70
N LEU A 160 11.35 11.85 1.62
CA LEU A 160 11.50 11.13 0.34
C LEU A 160 10.31 11.37 -0.58
N PHE A 161 9.09 11.30 -0.05
CA PHE A 161 7.87 11.57 -0.81
C PHE A 161 7.87 12.98 -1.40
N ASP A 162 8.21 14.00 -0.60
CA ASP A 162 8.26 15.38 -1.07
C ASP A 162 9.37 15.59 -2.11
N ALA A 163 10.54 14.96 -1.90
CA ALA A 163 11.65 15.03 -2.85
C ALA A 163 11.28 14.42 -4.20
N VAL A 164 10.61 13.25 -4.20
CA VAL A 164 10.13 12.61 -5.45
C VAL A 164 9.08 13.48 -6.14
N LYS A 165 8.12 13.99 -5.38
CA LYS A 165 7.05 14.87 -5.92
C LYS A 165 7.62 16.14 -6.55
N ALA A 166 8.68 16.71 -5.96
CA ALA A 166 9.34 17.91 -6.48
C ALA A 166 10.08 17.69 -7.80
N LEU A 167 10.34 16.46 -8.22
CA LEU A 167 10.94 16.15 -9.52
C LEU A 167 10.01 16.52 -10.70
N ASN A 168 8.70 16.63 -10.46
CA ASN A 168 7.69 16.86 -11.49
C ASN A 168 7.84 15.91 -12.70
N HIS A 169 8.20 14.66 -12.43
CA HIS A 169 8.41 13.65 -13.47
C HIS A 169 7.07 13.33 -14.16
N PRO A 170 6.98 13.30 -15.50
CA PRO A 170 5.72 13.07 -16.23
C PRO A 170 4.99 11.80 -15.80
N GLU A 171 5.72 10.70 -15.56
CA GLU A 171 5.17 9.40 -15.16
C GLU A 171 4.69 9.37 -13.70
N LEU A 172 4.97 10.45 -12.93
CA LEU A 172 4.57 10.63 -11.54
C LEU A 172 3.52 11.75 -11.36
N SER A 173 2.79 12.09 -12.42
CA SER A 173 1.76 13.15 -12.39
C SER A 173 0.64 12.91 -11.36
N HIS A 174 0.44 11.67 -10.93
CA HIS A 174 -0.54 11.25 -9.93
C HIS A 174 0.08 10.90 -8.57
N PHE A 175 1.30 11.34 -8.29
CA PHE A 175 2.05 11.01 -7.08
C PHE A 175 1.55 11.84 -5.89
N ASP A 176 0.52 11.34 -5.19
CA ASP A 176 -0.23 12.04 -4.15
C ASP A 176 -0.54 11.20 -2.90
N VAL A 177 -0.18 9.91 -2.90
CA VAL A 177 -0.47 8.99 -1.80
C VAL A 177 0.77 8.69 -0.97
N LEU A 178 0.69 8.96 0.33
CA LEU A 178 1.69 8.56 1.32
C LEU A 178 1.04 7.58 2.30
N SER A 179 1.26 6.27 2.09
CA SER A 179 0.69 5.20 2.89
C SER A 179 1.64 4.83 4.02
N MET A 180 1.36 5.31 5.22
CA MET A 180 2.07 4.97 6.44
C MET A 180 1.13 5.08 7.65
N GLY A 181 1.40 4.31 8.70
CA GLY A 181 0.57 4.26 9.90
C GLY A 181 -0.38 3.06 9.93
N MET A 182 -0.35 2.38 11.07
CA MET A 182 -1.15 1.21 11.41
C MET A 182 -1.89 1.43 12.73
N SER A 183 -2.57 0.41 13.26
CA SER A 183 -3.41 0.52 14.46
C SER A 183 -2.70 1.10 15.70
N GLY A 184 -1.38 0.94 15.81
CA GLY A 184 -0.59 1.43 16.95
C GLY A 184 -0.04 2.85 16.78
N ASP A 185 0.19 3.30 15.55
CA ASP A 185 0.97 4.50 15.23
C ASP A 185 0.32 5.47 14.22
N TYR A 186 -0.92 5.18 13.78
CA TYR A 186 -1.58 5.99 12.74
C TYR A 186 -1.73 7.48 13.12
N ALA A 187 -1.88 7.80 14.39
CA ALA A 187 -1.99 9.19 14.82
C ALA A 187 -0.68 9.95 14.58
N THR A 188 0.45 9.33 14.92
CA THR A 188 1.80 9.86 14.63
C THR A 188 2.02 9.96 13.12
N ALA A 189 1.62 8.94 12.36
CA ALA A 189 1.73 8.94 10.91
C ALA A 189 0.95 10.12 10.27
N ILE A 190 -0.27 10.37 10.70
CA ILE A 190 -1.08 11.52 10.23
C ILE A 190 -0.39 12.84 10.57
N ALA A 191 0.13 12.98 11.79
CA ALA A 191 0.87 14.17 12.20
C ALA A 191 2.14 14.40 11.35
N CYS A 192 2.76 13.31 10.84
CA CYS A 192 3.90 13.35 9.90
C CYS A 192 3.48 13.49 8.42
N GLY A 193 2.19 13.65 8.12
CA GLY A 193 1.70 13.93 6.77
C GLY A 193 1.24 12.70 5.98
N SER A 194 0.91 11.58 6.64
CA SER A 194 0.26 10.43 5.98
C SER A 194 -1.05 10.85 5.33
N THR A 195 -1.28 10.40 4.10
CA THR A 195 -2.54 10.57 3.37
C THR A 195 -3.37 9.28 3.31
N MET A 196 -2.78 8.16 3.74
CA MET A 196 -3.45 6.86 3.77
C MET A 196 -2.94 6.03 4.94
N ILE A 197 -3.85 5.54 5.79
CA ILE A 197 -3.53 4.70 6.94
C ILE A 197 -4.15 3.31 6.80
N ARG A 198 -3.55 2.30 7.43
CA ARG A 198 -3.95 0.89 7.35
C ARG A 198 -4.29 0.37 8.74
N VAL A 199 -5.56 0.35 9.08
CA VAL A 199 -6.03 0.03 10.44
C VAL A 199 -6.88 -1.24 10.41
N GLY A 200 -6.57 -2.20 11.28
CA GLY A 200 -7.28 -3.47 11.39
C GLY A 200 -7.89 -3.69 12.79
N SER A 201 -7.05 -3.93 13.80
CA SER A 201 -7.50 -4.33 15.13
C SER A 201 -8.45 -3.34 15.83
N ARG A 202 -8.38 -2.07 15.47
CA ARG A 202 -9.32 -1.05 16.01
C ARG A 202 -10.68 -1.08 15.31
N ILE A 203 -10.80 -1.72 14.16
CA ILE A 203 -12.05 -1.84 13.39
C ILE A 203 -12.69 -3.21 13.65
N PHE A 204 -11.91 -4.27 13.48
CA PHE A 204 -12.40 -5.66 13.52
C PHE A 204 -12.13 -6.37 14.84
N GLY A 205 -11.45 -5.71 15.80
CA GLY A 205 -11.05 -6.32 17.06
C GLY A 205 -9.71 -7.07 16.99
N SER A 206 -9.28 -7.62 18.12
CA SER A 206 -8.10 -8.50 18.18
C SER A 206 -8.38 -9.81 17.45
N ARG A 207 -7.34 -10.37 16.84
CA ARG A 207 -7.44 -11.68 16.16
C ARG A 207 -7.90 -12.73 17.15
N ALA A 208 -8.87 -13.57 16.75
CA ALA A 208 -9.15 -14.79 17.47
C ALA A 208 -7.86 -15.64 17.42
N THR A 209 -7.27 -15.87 18.59
CA THR A 209 -6.17 -16.82 18.74
C THR A 209 -6.76 -18.22 18.49
N VAL A 210 -6.42 -18.84 17.35
CA VAL A 210 -6.70 -20.24 17.06
C VAL A 210 -5.56 -21.07 17.61
#